data_a302aa3efe2435a2a0172a5595455bd5
#
_entry.id   a302aa3efe2435a2a0172a5595455bd5
#
_cell.length_a   1.000
_cell.length_b   1.000
_cell.length_c   1.000
_cell.angle_alpha   90.00
_cell.angle_beta   90.00
_cell.angle_gamma   90.00
#
_symmetry.space_group_name_H-M   'P 1'
#
loop_
_entity.id
_entity.type
_entity.pdbx_description
1 polymer ?
#
loop_
_entity_poly.entity_id
_entity_poly.type
_entity_poly.pdbx_seq_one_letter_code
_entity_poly.pdbx_strand_id
1 'polypeptide(L)'
;LEWDNVWFLDTATIRKLLRCSKSYAYFVAHSLVKKGWLEPVGKGHYLLIESKRGYKKLAPKMTPYVIVRTLNQPYYLAYLSAAYHHHLTTQLPRILHIAVQRQRRPLRFKHTTVQFVTVTEKKFFGYEKARIDNEPVVVSNLEKTLIDSLDRPALVGGIEAVARIIHVA
;
A
#
# COMPACT_ATOMS: atom_id res chain seq x y z
N LEU A 1 -2.86 24.73 -6.02
CA LEU A 1 -2.99 23.69 -5.00
C LEU A 1 -4.01 22.70 -5.52
N GLU A 2 -3.51 21.64 -6.15
CA GLU A 2 -4.33 20.53 -6.63
C GLU A 2 -4.95 19.81 -5.44
N TRP A 3 -6.25 19.78 -5.38
CA TRP A 3 -7.09 19.23 -4.32
C TRP A 3 -7.10 17.68 -4.29
N ASP A 4 -6.28 17.02 -5.13
CA ASP A 4 -6.30 15.57 -5.33
C ASP A 4 -5.64 14.73 -4.23
N ASN A 5 -5.12 15.35 -3.15
CA ASN A 5 -4.36 14.66 -2.10
C ASN A 5 -4.85 14.91 -0.66
N VAL A 6 -6.04 15.44 -0.47
CA VAL A 6 -6.55 15.85 0.86
C VAL A 6 -6.96 14.65 1.75
N TRP A 7 -6.97 13.45 1.21
CA TRP A 7 -7.44 12.24 1.91
C TRP A 7 -6.39 11.60 2.82
N PHE A 8 -5.13 11.86 2.59
CA PHE A 8 -4.03 11.31 3.36
C PHE A 8 -3.37 12.40 4.20
N LEU A 9 -3.37 12.23 5.52
CA LEU A 9 -2.78 13.14 6.48
C LEU A 9 -1.71 12.43 7.29
N ASP A 10 -0.55 13.05 7.43
CA ASP A 10 0.44 12.65 8.42
C ASP A 10 0.47 13.63 9.61
N THR A 11 1.08 13.19 10.70
CA THR A 11 1.21 14.03 11.90
C THR A 11 1.99 15.31 11.63
N ALA A 12 2.93 15.31 10.66
CA ALA A 12 3.71 16.49 10.30
C ALA A 12 2.82 17.53 9.60
N THR A 13 1.96 17.10 8.70
CA THR A 13 0.96 17.94 8.03
C THR A 13 -0.02 18.54 9.04
N ILE A 14 -0.55 17.72 9.97
CA ILE A 14 -1.44 18.23 11.05
C ILE A 14 -0.73 19.30 11.89
N ARG A 15 0.53 19.04 12.26
CA ARG A 15 1.35 19.99 13.01
C ARG A 15 1.53 21.31 12.27
N LYS A 16 1.81 21.24 10.97
CA LYS A 16 2.00 22.43 10.11
C LYS A 16 0.70 23.23 9.96
N LEU A 17 -0.41 22.56 9.72
CA LEU A 17 -1.73 23.18 9.54
C LEU A 17 -2.20 23.89 10.82
N LEU A 18 -2.03 23.24 11.98
CA LEU A 18 -2.48 23.78 13.28
C LEU A 18 -1.41 24.65 13.98
N ARG A 19 -0.20 24.77 13.42
CA ARG A 19 0.94 25.49 14.00
C ARG A 19 1.18 25.09 15.47
N CYS A 20 1.13 23.80 15.78
CA CYS A 20 1.15 23.26 17.14
C CYS A 20 2.36 22.35 17.40
N SER A 21 2.55 21.93 18.66
CA SER A 21 3.56 20.96 19.03
C SER A 21 3.27 19.58 18.45
N LYS A 22 4.30 18.73 18.36
CA LYS A 22 4.17 17.34 17.87
C LYS A 22 3.19 16.54 18.76
N SER A 23 3.29 16.69 20.07
CA SER A 23 2.41 16.01 21.03
C SER A 23 0.95 16.42 20.86
N TYR A 24 0.68 17.69 20.64
CA TYR A 24 -0.67 18.17 20.40
C TYR A 24 -1.23 17.70 19.07
N ALA A 25 -0.41 17.64 18.01
CA ALA A 25 -0.83 17.07 16.73
C ALA A 25 -1.26 15.60 16.86
N TYR A 26 -0.53 14.80 17.64
CA TYR A 26 -0.93 13.42 17.97
C TYR A 26 -2.23 13.35 18.75
N PHE A 27 -2.40 14.22 19.74
CA PHE A 27 -3.64 14.32 20.52
C PHE A 27 -4.85 14.65 19.64
N VAL A 28 -4.72 15.63 18.75
CA VAL A 28 -5.77 16.01 17.79
C VAL A 28 -6.08 14.86 16.85
N ALA A 29 -5.06 14.23 16.26
CA ALA A 29 -5.25 13.08 15.37
C ALA A 29 -6.00 11.94 16.07
N HIS A 30 -5.61 11.60 17.30
CA HIS A 30 -6.27 10.56 18.10
C HIS A 30 -7.72 10.92 18.45
N SER A 31 -7.98 12.17 18.77
CA SER A 31 -9.36 12.67 19.00
C SER A 31 -10.23 12.54 17.75
N LEU A 32 -9.67 12.88 16.57
CA LEU A 32 -10.36 12.76 15.30
C LEU A 32 -10.60 11.28 14.91
N VAL A 33 -9.68 10.38 15.24
CA VAL A 33 -9.87 8.92 15.09
C VAL A 33 -11.02 8.44 15.96
N LYS A 34 -11.05 8.82 17.25
CA LYS A 34 -12.16 8.45 18.16
C LYS A 34 -13.52 8.97 17.67
N LYS A 35 -13.55 10.15 17.06
CA LYS A 35 -14.77 10.74 16.47
C LYS A 35 -15.13 10.13 15.12
N GLY A 36 -14.29 9.23 14.56
CA GLY A 36 -14.51 8.60 13.26
C GLY A 36 -14.31 9.53 12.06
N TRP A 37 -13.53 10.61 12.21
CA TRP A 37 -13.16 11.52 11.11
C TRP A 37 -11.88 11.08 10.40
N LEU A 38 -11.02 10.36 11.11
CA LEU A 38 -9.77 9.81 10.60
C LEU A 38 -9.73 8.29 10.82
N GLU A 39 -9.14 7.57 9.85
CA GLU A 39 -8.80 6.16 9.95
C GLU A 39 -7.27 6.00 9.97
N PRO A 40 -6.69 5.35 10.99
CA PRO A 40 -5.25 5.15 11.05
C PRO A 40 -4.80 4.11 10.00
N VAL A 41 -3.78 4.43 9.22
CA VAL A 41 -3.18 3.54 8.20
C VAL A 41 -1.74 3.20 8.49
N GLY A 42 -1.24 3.63 9.63
CA GLY A 42 0.13 3.41 10.10
C GLY A 42 0.50 4.40 11.17
N LYS A 43 1.71 4.27 11.73
CA LYS A 43 2.17 5.17 12.79
C LYS A 43 2.26 6.61 12.31
N GLY A 44 1.36 7.46 12.79
CA GLY A 44 1.32 8.89 12.45
C GLY A 44 0.75 9.21 11.06
N HIS A 45 0.09 8.24 10.42
CA HIS A 45 -0.54 8.40 9.11
C HIS A 45 -2.02 8.06 9.20
N TYR A 46 -2.85 8.88 8.58
CA TYR A 46 -4.30 8.82 8.70
C TYR A 46 -4.97 9.07 7.36
N LEU A 47 -6.13 8.46 7.15
CA LEU A 47 -7.04 8.78 6.06
C LEU A 47 -8.23 9.56 6.60
N LEU A 48 -8.64 10.58 5.87
CA LEU A 48 -9.84 11.35 6.16
C LEU A 48 -11.07 10.57 5.70
N ILE A 49 -12.06 10.40 6.59
CA ILE A 49 -13.32 9.71 6.29
C ILE A 49 -14.38 10.73 5.88
N GLU A 50 -14.80 10.69 4.62
CA GLU A 50 -15.77 11.66 4.06
C GLU A 50 -17.21 11.49 4.54
N SER A 51 -17.61 10.30 4.96
CA SER A 51 -19.02 9.94 5.17
C SER A 51 -19.78 10.81 6.19
N LYS A 52 -19.07 11.60 7.00
CA LYS A 52 -19.69 12.50 8.01
C LYS A 52 -19.91 13.93 7.52
N ARG A 53 -19.49 14.29 6.30
CA ARG A 53 -19.63 15.66 5.76
C ARG A 53 -20.93 15.91 5.00
N GLY A 54 -21.86 14.96 4.94
CA GLY A 54 -23.16 15.16 4.27
C GLY A 54 -23.07 15.29 2.73
N TYR A 55 -21.89 15.29 2.14
CA TYR A 55 -21.72 15.28 0.69
C TYR A 55 -21.72 13.83 0.19
N LYS A 56 -22.84 13.42 -0.42
CA LYS A 56 -23.01 12.13 -1.13
C LYS A 56 -22.11 11.98 -2.39
N LYS A 57 -21.07 12.77 -2.56
CA LYS A 57 -20.11 12.58 -3.66
C LYS A 57 -19.11 11.51 -3.24
N LEU A 58 -19.26 10.34 -3.85
CA LEU A 58 -18.35 9.21 -4.00
C LEU A 58 -17.04 9.37 -3.19
N ALA A 59 -17.08 8.90 -1.93
CA ALA A 59 -15.83 8.68 -1.20
C ALA A 59 -14.92 7.81 -2.09
N PRO A 60 -13.68 8.21 -2.36
CA PRO A 60 -12.78 7.38 -3.14
C PRO A 60 -12.74 6.02 -2.48
N LYS A 61 -12.89 4.96 -3.27
CA LYS A 61 -12.86 3.59 -2.80
C LYS A 61 -11.53 3.40 -2.06
N MET A 62 -11.58 3.34 -0.72
CA MET A 62 -10.38 3.18 0.09
C MET A 62 -9.72 1.85 -0.25
N THR A 63 -8.66 1.91 -0.99
CA THR A 63 -7.89 0.75 -1.44
C THR A 63 -6.71 0.49 -0.50
N PRO A 64 -6.30 -0.77 -0.28
CA PRO A 64 -5.13 -1.07 0.52
C PRO A 64 -3.81 -0.51 -0.06
N TYR A 65 -3.81 -0.12 -1.32
CA TYR A 65 -2.64 0.50 -1.96
C TYR A 65 -2.29 1.88 -1.38
N VAL A 66 -3.20 2.57 -0.71
CA VAL A 66 -2.90 3.84 -0.02
C VAL A 66 -1.78 3.69 1.02
N ILE A 67 -1.55 2.49 1.54
CA ILE A 67 -0.48 2.20 2.50
C ILE A 67 0.91 2.52 1.95
N VAL A 68 1.12 2.42 0.62
CA VAL A 68 2.42 2.74 0.02
C VAL A 68 2.83 4.19 0.28
N ARG A 69 1.88 5.10 0.47
CA ARG A 69 2.14 6.50 0.84
C ARG A 69 2.79 6.66 2.22
N THR A 70 2.70 5.62 3.08
CA THR A 70 3.36 5.60 4.40
C THR A 70 4.81 5.14 4.34
N LEU A 71 5.31 4.76 3.15
CA LEU A 71 6.63 4.19 2.98
C LEU A 71 7.66 5.28 2.72
N ASN A 72 8.59 5.45 3.66
CA ASN A 72 9.72 6.39 3.53
C ASN A 72 10.97 5.68 2.98
N GLN A 73 10.78 4.70 2.10
CA GLN A 73 11.86 3.94 1.47
C GLN A 73 11.40 3.43 0.11
N PRO A 74 12.33 3.10 -0.80
CA PRO A 74 11.99 2.44 -2.05
C PRO A 74 11.22 1.14 -1.80
N TYR A 75 10.23 0.87 -2.65
CA TYR A 75 9.38 -0.30 -2.58
C TYR A 75 8.87 -0.66 -3.98
N TYR A 76 8.37 -1.88 -4.14
CA TYR A 76 7.50 -2.26 -5.25
C TYR A 76 6.51 -3.35 -4.81
N LEU A 77 5.34 -3.36 -5.43
CA LEU A 77 4.40 -4.47 -5.31
C LEU A 77 5.00 -5.68 -6.01
N ALA A 78 4.95 -6.84 -5.36
CA ALA A 78 5.67 -8.03 -5.79
C ALA A 78 4.81 -9.29 -5.65
N TYR A 79 5.33 -10.40 -6.14
CA TYR A 79 4.78 -11.75 -5.98
C TYR A 79 3.33 -11.84 -6.47
N LEU A 80 2.43 -12.46 -5.69
CA LEU A 80 1.02 -12.63 -6.07
C LEU A 80 0.32 -11.29 -6.37
N SER A 81 0.71 -10.20 -5.69
CA SER A 81 0.12 -8.88 -5.92
C SER A 81 0.50 -8.31 -7.29
N ALA A 82 1.73 -8.50 -7.72
CA ALA A 82 2.19 -8.11 -9.05
C ALA A 82 1.66 -9.07 -10.12
N ALA A 83 1.68 -10.39 -9.87
CA ALA A 83 1.12 -11.37 -10.79
C ALA A 83 -0.36 -11.11 -11.09
N TYR A 84 -1.14 -10.71 -10.07
CA TYR A 84 -2.53 -10.30 -10.27
C TYR A 84 -2.65 -9.01 -11.08
N HIS A 85 -1.79 -8.04 -10.84
CA HIS A 85 -1.74 -6.78 -11.62
C HIS A 85 -1.45 -7.02 -13.10
N HIS A 86 -0.51 -7.93 -13.40
CA HIS A 86 -0.15 -8.31 -14.77
C HIS A 86 -1.09 -9.36 -15.40
N HIS A 87 -2.21 -9.67 -14.75
CA HIS A 87 -3.18 -10.66 -15.22
C HIS A 87 -2.62 -12.09 -15.41
N LEU A 88 -1.50 -12.40 -14.75
CA LEU A 88 -0.88 -13.74 -14.75
C LEU A 88 -1.62 -14.75 -13.85
N THR A 89 -2.58 -14.27 -13.08
CA THR A 89 -3.43 -15.08 -12.21
C THR A 89 -4.78 -14.43 -12.02
N THR A 90 -5.81 -15.24 -11.88
CA THR A 90 -7.17 -14.79 -11.49
C THR A 90 -7.36 -14.77 -9.98
N GLN A 91 -6.38 -15.27 -9.21
CA GLN A 91 -6.45 -15.33 -7.76
C GLN A 91 -6.31 -13.93 -7.15
N LEU A 92 -7.39 -13.42 -6.55
CA LEU A 92 -7.36 -12.13 -5.85
C LEU A 92 -6.47 -12.21 -4.59
N PRO A 93 -5.43 -11.35 -4.48
CA PRO A 93 -4.53 -11.36 -3.33
C PRO A 93 -5.26 -10.93 -2.05
N ARG A 94 -5.32 -11.79 -1.04
CA ARG A 94 -5.75 -11.43 0.32
C ARG A 94 -4.64 -10.74 1.12
N ILE A 95 -3.41 -10.97 0.70
CA ILE A 95 -2.20 -10.37 1.26
C ILE A 95 -1.56 -9.50 0.18
N LEU A 96 -1.39 -8.23 0.47
CA LEU A 96 -0.65 -7.32 -0.39
C LEU A 96 0.85 -7.47 -0.09
N HIS A 97 1.59 -8.06 -1.02
CA HIS A 97 3.03 -8.23 -0.89
C HIS A 97 3.78 -7.01 -1.42
N ILE A 98 4.60 -6.41 -0.58
CA ILE A 98 5.43 -5.25 -0.92
C ILE A 98 6.88 -5.59 -0.65
N ALA A 99 7.72 -5.59 -1.69
CA ALA A 99 9.16 -5.73 -1.57
C ALA A 99 9.77 -4.42 -1.07
N VAL A 100 10.68 -4.53 -0.11
CA VAL A 100 11.37 -3.41 0.54
C VAL A 100 12.82 -3.77 0.83
N GLN A 101 13.69 -2.77 0.98
CA GLN A 101 15.10 -3.01 1.35
C GLN A 101 15.32 -3.09 2.87
N ARG A 102 14.48 -2.41 3.66
CA ARG A 102 14.56 -2.42 5.12
C ARG A 102 13.33 -3.11 5.70
N GLN A 103 13.56 -4.02 6.63
CA GLN A 103 12.50 -4.79 7.28
C GLN A 103 11.42 -3.89 7.91
N ARG A 104 10.16 -4.26 7.69
CA ARG A 104 9.00 -3.65 8.32
C ARG A 104 8.06 -4.72 8.86
N ARG A 105 7.36 -4.37 9.91
CA ARG A 105 6.30 -5.23 10.46
C ARG A 105 5.10 -5.22 9.52
N PRO A 106 4.41 -6.34 9.35
CA PRO A 106 3.15 -6.38 8.61
C PRO A 106 2.15 -5.35 9.15
N LEU A 107 1.33 -4.82 8.27
CA LEU A 107 0.24 -3.92 8.60
C LEU A 107 -1.08 -4.57 8.22
N ARG A 108 -2.14 -4.28 8.98
CA ARG A 108 -3.50 -4.67 8.62
C ARG A 108 -4.28 -3.41 8.26
N PHE A 109 -4.87 -3.43 7.07
CA PHE A 109 -5.74 -2.36 6.60
C PHE A 109 -7.08 -2.97 6.19
N LYS A 110 -8.12 -2.70 6.98
CA LYS A 110 -9.45 -3.33 6.83
C LYS A 110 -9.32 -4.87 6.80
N HIS A 111 -9.69 -5.47 5.68
CA HIS A 111 -9.67 -6.93 5.48
C HIS A 111 -8.39 -7.42 4.76
N THR A 112 -7.48 -6.51 4.40
CA THR A 112 -6.24 -6.83 3.70
C THR A 112 -5.06 -6.77 4.65
N THR A 113 -4.24 -7.82 4.64
CA THR A 113 -2.93 -7.82 5.30
C THR A 113 -1.89 -7.30 4.31
N VAL A 114 -1.07 -6.34 4.72
CA VAL A 114 0.08 -5.87 3.96
C VAL A 114 1.32 -6.49 4.55
N GLN A 115 1.98 -7.33 3.77
CA GLN A 115 3.20 -8.02 4.16
C GLN A 115 4.38 -7.39 3.44
N PHE A 116 5.38 -6.96 4.22
CA PHE A 116 6.63 -6.45 3.68
C PHE A 116 7.63 -7.59 3.56
N VAL A 117 8.17 -7.77 2.35
CA VAL A 117 9.15 -8.79 2.05
C VAL A 117 10.50 -8.11 1.84
N THR A 118 11.45 -8.37 2.73
CA THR A 118 12.78 -7.80 2.60
C THR A 118 13.56 -8.50 1.50
N VAL A 119 14.07 -7.71 0.56
CA VAL A 119 14.93 -8.17 -0.54
C VAL A 119 16.27 -7.45 -0.49
N THR A 120 17.32 -8.11 -0.93
CA THR A 120 18.66 -7.52 -1.01
C THR A 120 18.72 -6.49 -2.12
N GLU A 121 19.67 -5.56 -2.05
CA GLU A 121 19.90 -4.56 -3.08
C GLU A 121 20.08 -5.16 -4.47
N LYS A 122 20.79 -6.27 -4.58
CA LYS A 122 21.01 -6.99 -5.85
C LYS A 122 19.71 -7.54 -6.47
N LYS A 123 18.69 -7.79 -5.66
CA LYS A 123 17.37 -8.26 -6.09
C LYS A 123 16.35 -7.12 -6.24
N PHE A 124 16.74 -5.88 -5.92
CA PHE A 124 15.84 -4.71 -5.95
C PHE A 124 15.96 -3.98 -7.29
N PHE A 125 15.36 -4.53 -8.34
CA PHE A 125 15.38 -4.01 -9.72
C PHE A 125 14.09 -4.41 -10.47
N GLY A 126 13.92 -3.96 -11.70
CA GLY A 126 12.87 -4.41 -12.61
C GLY A 126 11.47 -4.02 -12.12
N TYR A 127 11.27 -2.76 -11.76
CA TYR A 127 9.99 -2.22 -11.34
C TYR A 127 9.64 -0.94 -12.11
N GLU A 128 8.35 -0.68 -12.21
CA GLU A 128 7.80 0.42 -12.98
C GLU A 128 6.69 1.14 -12.22
N LYS A 129 6.35 2.34 -12.66
CA LYS A 129 5.23 3.11 -12.10
C LYS A 129 3.92 2.64 -12.73
N ALA A 130 2.93 2.38 -11.90
CA ALA A 130 1.59 2.01 -12.32
C ALA A 130 0.54 2.81 -11.53
N ARG A 131 -0.71 2.70 -11.95
CA ARG A 131 -1.85 3.22 -11.21
C ARG A 131 -2.84 2.09 -10.96
N ILE A 132 -3.10 1.80 -9.69
CA ILE A 132 -4.04 0.75 -9.28
C ILE A 132 -5.10 1.40 -8.37
N ASP A 133 -6.37 1.24 -8.71
CA ASP A 133 -7.51 1.87 -8.00
C ASP A 133 -7.30 3.39 -7.77
N ASN A 134 -6.80 4.11 -8.77
CA ASN A 134 -6.43 5.52 -8.71
C ASN A 134 -5.23 5.88 -7.80
N GLU A 135 -4.59 4.90 -7.15
CA GLU A 135 -3.38 5.12 -6.36
C GLU A 135 -2.13 4.96 -7.24
N PRO A 136 -1.19 5.93 -7.20
CA PRO A 136 0.10 5.78 -7.82
C PRO A 136 0.93 4.76 -7.02
N VAL A 137 1.35 3.70 -7.67
CA VAL A 137 2.12 2.62 -7.08
C VAL A 137 3.36 2.33 -7.91
N VAL A 138 4.33 1.65 -7.30
CA VAL A 138 5.43 1.01 -8.02
C VAL A 138 5.20 -0.50 -7.97
N VAL A 139 5.31 -1.17 -9.10
CA VAL A 139 5.06 -2.61 -9.24
C VAL A 139 6.24 -3.26 -9.97
N SER A 140 6.58 -4.51 -9.67
CA SER A 140 7.54 -5.26 -10.49
C SER A 140 7.02 -5.37 -11.93
N ASN A 141 7.89 -5.19 -12.92
CA ASN A 141 7.54 -5.47 -14.32
C ASN A 141 7.30 -6.97 -14.52
N LEU A 142 6.88 -7.38 -15.71
CA LEU A 142 6.51 -8.76 -16.02
C LEU A 142 7.66 -9.73 -15.71
N GLU A 143 8.85 -9.45 -16.24
CA GLU A 143 10.03 -10.33 -16.09
C GLU A 143 10.44 -10.44 -14.61
N LYS A 144 10.44 -9.34 -13.89
CA LYS A 144 10.75 -9.33 -12.46
C LYS A 144 9.71 -10.08 -11.64
N THR A 145 8.45 -10.00 -12.02
CA THR A 145 7.36 -10.74 -11.37
C THR A 145 7.57 -12.25 -11.52
N LEU A 146 8.01 -12.72 -12.68
CA LEU A 146 8.35 -14.13 -12.90
C LEU A 146 9.56 -14.56 -12.08
N ILE A 147 10.64 -13.75 -12.08
CA ILE A 147 11.85 -14.01 -11.29
C ILE A 147 11.52 -14.09 -9.79
N ASP A 148 10.75 -13.14 -9.27
CA ASP A 148 10.34 -13.10 -7.86
C ASP A 148 9.48 -14.32 -7.50
N SER A 149 8.58 -14.72 -8.40
CA SER A 149 7.72 -15.91 -8.22
C SER A 149 8.53 -17.20 -8.12
N LEU A 150 9.58 -17.32 -8.94
CA LEU A 150 10.53 -18.44 -8.90
C LEU A 150 11.42 -18.41 -7.64
N ASP A 151 11.85 -17.23 -7.22
CA ASP A 151 12.70 -17.07 -6.02
C ASP A 151 11.96 -17.46 -4.73
N ARG A 152 10.66 -17.14 -4.64
CA ARG A 152 9.83 -17.42 -3.45
C ARG A 152 8.44 -17.95 -3.82
N PRO A 153 8.34 -19.19 -4.27
CA PRO A 153 7.07 -19.78 -4.74
C PRO A 153 5.94 -19.72 -3.69
N ALA A 154 6.27 -19.84 -2.42
CA ALA A 154 5.29 -19.77 -1.33
C ALA A 154 4.49 -18.45 -1.29
N LEU A 155 5.05 -17.35 -1.81
CA LEU A 155 4.38 -16.03 -1.82
C LEU A 155 3.42 -15.85 -3.00
N VAL A 156 3.37 -16.82 -3.92
CA VAL A 156 2.44 -16.83 -5.05
C VAL A 156 1.48 -18.03 -5.02
N GLY A 157 1.54 -18.86 -3.98
CA GLY A 157 0.68 -20.03 -3.83
C GLY A 157 1.35 -21.37 -4.15
N GLY A 158 2.69 -21.42 -4.16
CA GLY A 158 3.47 -22.64 -4.36
C GLY A 158 3.94 -22.84 -5.81
N ILE A 159 4.70 -23.92 -6.03
CA ILE A 159 5.36 -24.17 -7.32
C ILE A 159 4.36 -24.40 -8.47
N GLU A 160 3.21 -24.98 -8.19
CA GLU A 160 2.16 -25.15 -9.18
C GLU A 160 1.57 -23.82 -9.64
N ALA A 161 1.44 -22.85 -8.72
CA ALA A 161 0.99 -21.49 -9.06
C ALA A 161 2.05 -20.77 -9.92
N VAL A 162 3.35 -20.97 -9.63
CA VAL A 162 4.45 -20.46 -10.45
C VAL A 162 4.37 -21.02 -11.87
N ALA A 163 4.17 -22.34 -12.02
CA ALA A 163 4.03 -22.95 -13.33
C ALA A 163 2.86 -22.36 -14.14
N ARG A 164 1.71 -22.13 -13.50
CA ARG A 164 0.56 -21.46 -14.15
C ARG A 164 0.88 -20.03 -14.54
N ILE A 165 1.55 -19.27 -13.67
CA ILE A 165 1.97 -17.87 -13.93
C ILE A 165 2.89 -17.81 -15.16
N ILE A 166 3.89 -18.71 -15.25
CA ILE A 166 4.81 -18.78 -16.39
C ILE A 166 4.08 -19.19 -17.68
N HIS A 167 3.10 -20.08 -17.59
CA HIS A 167 2.33 -20.52 -18.76
C HIS A 167 1.47 -19.40 -19.36
N VAL A 168 1.03 -18.45 -18.54
CA VAL A 168 0.18 -17.31 -18.95
C VAL A 168 1.01 -16.14 -19.46
N ALA A 169 2.28 -15.99 -19.01
CA ALA A 169 3.18 -14.90 -19.37
C ALA A 169 3.67 -14.97 -20.80
#